data_93238b531e1c53749329058a330580b2
#
_entry.id   93238b531e1c53749329058a330580b2
#
_cell.length_a   1.000
_cell.length_b   1.000
_cell.length_c   1.000
_cell.angle_alpha   90.00
_cell.angle_beta   90.00
_cell.angle_gamma   90.00
#
_symmetry.space_group_name_H-M   'P 1'
#
loop_
_entity.id
_entity.type
_entity.pdbx_description
1 polymer ?
#
loop_
_entity_poly.entity_id
_entity_poly.type
_entity_poly.pdbx_seq_one_letter_code
_entity_poly.pdbx_strand_id
1 'polypeptide(L)'
;MTELEKLQRAKMYIDKMANGIHPIEDTPAADSDMINNVRISRCLFYVSDILRQVIDNNGVIGKVKSSKKAFFLSADSINNFSFSDTPILVSEITKRLNDLADLEVCHKLKHSAITNWLISIGALETRETSDGKSIKRPNERGQELGIFAEMRTGMNGEYTVVVYNKAAQQFIVDNLEAIIANNENRSNKKADNQGQAWSPSHEECLIDLFNKNVPVSEIATTLMRTETGIRARLKKMGLIENRGDIK
;
A
#
# COMPACT_ATOMS: atom_id res chain seq x y z
N MET A 1 7.88 11.28 31.92
CA MET A 1 8.33 11.84 30.64
C MET A 1 8.25 10.75 29.59
N THR A 2 7.40 10.93 28.60
CA THR A 2 7.20 10.00 27.47
C THR A 2 8.41 10.01 26.54
N GLU A 3 8.55 8.99 25.66
CA GLU A 3 9.61 8.98 24.64
C GLU A 3 9.50 10.18 23.69
N LEU A 4 8.29 10.60 23.35
CA LEU A 4 8.05 11.77 22.51
C LEU A 4 8.52 13.07 23.18
N GLU A 5 8.24 13.25 24.46
CA GLU A 5 8.73 14.40 25.24
C GLU A 5 10.26 14.45 25.34
N LYS A 6 10.90 13.27 25.45
CA LYS A 6 12.38 13.18 25.43
C LYS A 6 12.94 13.61 24.06
N LEU A 7 12.34 13.16 22.96
CA LEU A 7 12.73 13.56 21.61
C LEU A 7 12.56 15.06 21.37
N GLN A 8 11.44 15.64 21.80
CA GLN A 8 11.18 17.07 21.68
C GLN A 8 12.22 17.88 22.47
N ARG A 9 12.56 17.43 23.66
CA ARG A 9 13.59 18.09 24.49
C ARG A 9 14.97 17.98 23.88
N ALA A 10 15.33 16.81 23.35
CA ALA A 10 16.60 16.60 22.65
C ALA A 10 16.70 17.51 21.43
N LYS A 11 15.62 17.60 20.61
CA LYS A 11 15.57 18.51 19.47
C LYS A 11 15.77 19.96 19.87
N MET A 12 15.12 20.42 20.94
CA MET A 12 15.27 21.79 21.43
C MET A 12 16.74 22.11 21.81
N TYR A 13 17.46 21.17 22.42
CA TYR A 13 18.87 21.37 22.75
C TYR A 13 19.76 21.39 21.48
N ILE A 14 19.50 20.49 20.54
CA ILE A 14 20.22 20.46 19.27
C ILE A 14 19.99 21.75 18.47
N ASP A 15 18.74 22.26 18.42
CA ASP A 15 18.43 23.52 17.74
C ASP A 15 19.19 24.70 18.34
N LYS A 16 19.26 24.81 19.68
CA LYS A 16 20.04 25.84 20.36
C LYS A 16 21.50 25.78 19.98
N MET A 17 22.11 24.59 20.09
CA MET A 17 23.52 24.41 19.74
C MET A 17 23.80 24.71 18.26
N ALA A 18 22.90 24.31 17.37
CA ALA A 18 23.01 24.58 15.93
C ALA A 18 23.02 26.06 15.60
N ASN A 19 22.33 26.86 16.42
CA ASN A 19 22.24 28.31 16.31
C ASN A 19 23.29 29.04 17.15
N GLY A 20 24.30 28.36 17.72
CA GLY A 20 25.36 28.96 18.52
C GLY A 20 24.89 29.45 19.89
N ILE A 21 23.85 28.82 20.44
CA ILE A 21 23.30 29.16 21.78
C ILE A 21 23.63 28.03 22.75
N HIS A 22 24.11 28.38 23.94
CA HIS A 22 24.36 27.40 24.99
C HIS A 22 23.04 26.72 25.42
N PRO A 23 22.90 25.39 25.33
CA PRO A 23 21.59 24.72 25.43
C PRO A 23 20.92 24.82 26.80
N ILE A 24 21.71 25.06 27.89
CA ILE A 24 21.22 25.11 29.27
C ILE A 24 21.09 26.57 29.75
N GLU A 25 22.13 27.40 29.47
CA GLU A 25 22.19 28.79 29.97
C GLU A 25 21.43 29.77 29.11
N ASP A 26 21.05 29.37 27.89
CA ASP A 26 20.33 30.20 26.91
C ASP A 26 21.11 31.47 26.48
N THR A 27 22.44 31.42 26.59
CA THR A 27 23.35 32.52 26.24
C THR A 27 24.05 32.22 24.92
N PRO A 28 24.46 33.24 24.14
CA PRO A 28 25.32 33.02 22.97
C PRO A 28 26.62 32.32 23.38
N ALA A 29 27.00 31.30 22.62
CA ALA A 29 28.25 30.62 22.85
C ALA A 29 29.44 31.51 22.49
N ALA A 30 30.58 31.37 23.19
CA ALA A 30 31.78 32.10 22.88
C ALA A 30 32.31 31.75 21.45
N ASP A 31 32.97 32.71 20.79
CA ASP A 31 33.50 32.53 19.43
C ASP A 31 34.48 31.35 19.32
N SER A 32 35.14 30.99 20.40
CA SER A 32 36.05 29.84 20.49
C SER A 32 35.33 28.51 20.77
N ASP A 33 34.02 28.55 21.00
CA ASP A 33 33.26 27.34 21.30
C ASP A 33 33.14 26.47 20.06
N MET A 34 33.21 25.16 20.29
CA MET A 34 33.10 24.15 19.24
C MET A 34 31.76 24.23 18.47
N ILE A 35 30.66 24.64 19.13
CA ILE A 35 29.35 24.76 18.51
C ILE A 35 29.26 25.90 17.50
N ASN A 36 30.15 26.89 17.57
CA ASN A 36 30.26 27.97 16.58
C ASN A 36 31.03 27.56 15.32
N ASN A 37 31.54 26.35 15.27
CA ASN A 37 32.17 25.83 14.04
C ASN A 37 31.10 25.54 13.00
N VAL A 38 31.22 26.14 11.81
CA VAL A 38 30.23 25.99 10.70
C VAL A 38 29.98 24.52 10.29
N ARG A 39 30.98 23.65 10.37
CA ARG A 39 30.81 22.25 10.05
C ARG A 39 29.98 21.52 11.11
N ILE A 40 30.19 21.85 12.36
CA ILE A 40 29.45 21.29 13.49
C ILE A 40 28.01 21.82 13.48
N SER A 41 27.81 23.12 13.30
CA SER A 41 26.49 23.73 13.17
C SER A 41 25.66 23.06 12.05
N ARG A 42 26.25 22.84 10.86
CA ARG A 42 25.56 22.12 9.76
C ARG A 42 25.20 20.70 10.14
N CYS A 43 26.07 19.98 10.86
CA CYS A 43 25.79 18.63 11.33
C CYS A 43 24.61 18.62 12.33
N LEU A 44 24.60 19.59 13.27
CA LEU A 44 23.52 19.73 14.25
C LEU A 44 22.17 20.08 13.57
N PHE A 45 22.16 20.94 12.57
CA PHE A 45 20.94 21.20 11.77
C PHE A 45 20.42 19.93 11.09
N TYR A 46 21.32 19.12 10.51
CA TYR A 46 20.92 17.85 9.92
C TYR A 46 20.32 16.87 10.95
N VAL A 47 20.93 16.75 12.13
CA VAL A 47 20.40 15.93 13.23
C VAL A 47 19.05 16.45 13.71
N SER A 48 18.91 17.78 13.86
CA SER A 48 17.64 18.42 14.23
C SER A 48 16.53 18.09 13.22
N ASP A 49 16.82 18.11 11.93
CA ASP A 49 15.86 17.76 10.87
C ASP A 49 15.41 16.29 10.96
N ILE A 50 16.34 15.37 11.23
CA ILE A 50 16.00 13.96 11.49
C ILE A 50 15.09 13.83 12.73
N LEU A 51 15.43 14.50 13.84
CA LEU A 51 14.60 14.49 15.05
C LEU A 51 13.20 15.04 14.79
N ARG A 52 13.07 16.12 14.01
CA ARG A 52 11.79 16.66 13.59
C ARG A 52 10.96 15.60 12.86
N GLN A 53 11.53 14.91 11.88
CA GLN A 53 10.84 13.85 11.13
C GLN A 53 10.39 12.72 12.05
N VAL A 54 11.19 12.33 13.04
CA VAL A 54 10.82 11.28 14.02
C VAL A 54 9.68 11.78 14.93
N ILE A 55 9.71 13.04 15.37
CA ILE A 55 8.66 13.64 16.20
C ILE A 55 7.34 13.72 15.42
N ASP A 56 7.39 14.20 14.17
CA ASP A 56 6.22 14.29 13.28
C ASP A 56 5.62 12.91 12.98
N ASN A 57 6.43 11.85 13.10
CA ASN A 57 6.00 10.46 12.98
C ASN A 57 5.70 9.79 14.35
N ASN A 58 5.31 10.58 15.36
CA ASN A 58 4.97 10.12 16.71
C ASN A 58 6.05 9.25 17.40
N GLY A 59 7.33 9.57 17.18
CA GLY A 59 8.47 8.88 17.80
C GLY A 59 8.86 7.56 17.11
N VAL A 60 8.26 7.22 15.99
CA VAL A 60 8.59 5.99 15.25
C VAL A 60 9.80 6.25 14.33
N ILE A 61 10.92 5.60 14.63
CA ILE A 61 12.10 5.58 13.76
C ILE A 61 11.81 4.55 12.64
N GLY A 62 11.37 5.02 11.50
CA GLY A 62 11.02 4.16 10.36
C GLY A 62 10.77 4.97 9.10
N LYS A 63 10.57 4.31 7.98
CA LYS A 63 10.22 4.97 6.71
C LYS A 63 9.09 5.97 6.98
N VAL A 64 9.39 7.25 6.81
CA VAL A 64 8.38 8.29 6.75
C VAL A 64 7.27 7.81 5.85
N LYS A 65 6.03 7.71 6.35
CA LYS A 65 4.88 7.46 5.47
C LYS A 65 4.95 8.53 4.40
N SER A 66 5.21 8.12 3.18
CA SER A 66 5.26 9.02 2.04
C SER A 66 4.03 9.93 2.09
N SER A 67 4.22 11.23 2.19
CA SER A 67 3.15 12.24 2.12
C SER A 67 2.60 12.38 0.69
N LYS A 68 2.98 11.45 -0.21
CA LYS A 68 2.52 11.43 -1.60
C LYS A 68 1.01 11.28 -1.63
N LYS A 69 0.39 12.06 -2.49
CA LYS A 69 -1.04 11.94 -2.80
C LYS A 69 -1.36 10.58 -3.44
N ALA A 70 -2.63 10.21 -3.47
CA ALA A 70 -3.09 9.10 -4.30
C ALA A 70 -2.67 9.32 -5.77
N PHE A 71 -2.62 8.23 -6.55
CA PHE A 71 -2.31 8.35 -7.97
C PHE A 71 -3.27 9.35 -8.65
N PHE A 72 -2.71 10.22 -9.46
CA PHE A 72 -3.52 11.22 -10.19
C PHE A 72 -2.81 11.58 -11.49
N LEU A 73 -3.59 11.84 -12.53
CA LEU A 73 -3.13 12.39 -13.80
C LEU A 73 -3.97 13.63 -14.14
N SER A 74 -3.32 14.67 -14.67
CA SER A 74 -4.05 15.81 -15.25
C SER A 74 -4.72 15.41 -16.57
N ALA A 75 -5.76 16.13 -16.97
CA ALA A 75 -6.44 15.90 -18.26
C ALA A 75 -5.46 15.99 -19.44
N ASP A 76 -4.52 16.94 -19.40
CA ASP A 76 -3.50 17.09 -20.44
C ASP A 76 -2.55 15.88 -20.48
N SER A 77 -2.19 15.31 -19.33
CA SER A 77 -1.36 14.10 -19.26
C SER A 77 -2.09 12.89 -19.80
N ILE A 78 -3.40 12.75 -19.52
CA ILE A 78 -4.24 11.66 -20.04
C ILE A 78 -4.30 11.70 -21.57
N ASN A 79 -4.43 12.88 -22.18
CA ASN A 79 -4.45 13.05 -23.63
C ASN A 79 -3.16 12.60 -24.33
N ASN A 80 -2.04 12.53 -23.60
CA ASN A 80 -0.76 12.06 -24.09
C ASN A 80 -0.58 10.54 -23.96
N PHE A 81 -1.62 9.79 -23.53
CA PHE A 81 -1.52 8.34 -23.43
C PHE A 81 -1.34 7.68 -24.79
N SER A 82 -0.28 6.91 -24.93
CA SER A 82 0.04 6.19 -26.17
C SER A 82 -0.69 4.84 -26.21
N PHE A 83 -1.73 4.73 -27.03
CA PHE A 83 -2.45 3.48 -27.27
C PHE A 83 -1.65 2.52 -28.14
N SER A 84 -1.77 1.22 -27.87
CA SER A 84 -1.21 0.17 -28.72
C SER A 84 -2.29 -0.36 -29.65
N ASP A 85 -1.97 -0.51 -30.93
CA ASP A 85 -2.87 -1.17 -31.91
C ASP A 85 -2.89 -2.71 -31.72
N THR A 86 -1.84 -3.26 -31.12
CA THR A 86 -1.80 -4.68 -30.71
C THR A 86 -2.26 -4.86 -29.27
N PRO A 87 -2.91 -5.99 -28.94
CA PRO A 87 -3.30 -6.28 -27.55
C PRO A 87 -2.09 -6.31 -26.61
N ILE A 88 -2.19 -5.63 -25.47
CA ILE A 88 -1.12 -5.53 -24.46
C ILE A 88 -1.60 -6.01 -23.08
N LEU A 89 -0.66 -6.29 -22.20
CA LEU A 89 -0.94 -6.68 -20.81
C LEU A 89 -1.34 -5.47 -19.96
N VAL A 90 -2.12 -5.70 -18.91
CA VAL A 90 -2.47 -4.65 -17.93
C VAL A 90 -1.24 -4.02 -17.26
N SER A 91 -0.16 -4.77 -17.10
CA SER A 91 1.11 -4.27 -16.58
C SER A 91 1.73 -3.20 -17.49
N GLU A 92 1.61 -3.37 -18.81
CA GLU A 92 2.10 -2.39 -19.79
C GLU A 92 1.21 -1.14 -19.80
N ILE A 93 -0.13 -1.29 -19.74
CA ILE A 93 -1.06 -0.15 -19.58
C ILE A 93 -0.69 0.65 -18.33
N THR A 94 -0.52 -0.06 -17.21
CA THR A 94 -0.18 0.56 -15.93
C THR A 94 1.16 1.27 -15.95
N LYS A 95 2.15 0.70 -16.65
CA LYS A 95 3.46 1.32 -16.85
C LYS A 95 3.32 2.64 -17.60
N ARG A 96 2.63 2.65 -18.74
CA ARG A 96 2.40 3.86 -19.56
C ARG A 96 1.67 4.96 -18.76
N LEU A 97 0.66 4.60 -17.94
CA LEU A 97 -0.01 5.56 -17.06
C LEU A 97 0.95 6.12 -15.99
N ASN A 98 1.80 5.29 -15.41
CA ASN A 98 2.79 5.76 -14.43
C ASN A 98 3.89 6.63 -15.04
N ASP A 99 4.26 6.38 -16.30
CA ASP A 99 5.26 7.17 -17.03
C ASP A 99 4.76 8.60 -17.33
N LEU A 100 3.43 8.81 -17.36
CA LEU A 100 2.78 10.12 -17.50
C LEU A 100 2.57 10.86 -16.16
N ALA A 101 2.74 10.16 -15.03
CA ALA A 101 2.47 10.70 -13.71
C ALA A 101 3.73 11.29 -13.07
N ASP A 102 3.56 12.35 -12.28
CA ASP A 102 4.62 12.84 -11.41
C ASP A 102 4.71 11.97 -10.14
N LEU A 103 5.57 10.95 -10.21
CA LEU A 103 5.77 10.01 -9.13
C LEU A 103 6.56 10.59 -7.93
N GLU A 104 7.02 11.84 -8.00
CA GLU A 104 7.54 12.55 -6.83
C GLU A 104 6.39 13.05 -5.95
N VAL A 105 5.26 13.43 -6.57
CA VAL A 105 4.09 14.01 -5.92
C VAL A 105 3.03 12.94 -5.57
N CYS A 106 2.85 11.91 -6.40
CA CYS A 106 1.82 10.89 -6.19
C CYS A 106 2.38 9.47 -6.08
N HIS A 107 1.57 8.58 -5.51
CA HIS A 107 1.88 7.16 -5.45
C HIS A 107 1.70 6.51 -6.83
N LYS A 108 2.52 5.51 -7.10
CA LYS A 108 2.42 4.69 -8.32
C LYS A 108 1.10 3.93 -8.38
N LEU A 109 0.43 3.94 -9.53
CA LEU A 109 -0.72 3.09 -9.80
C LEU A 109 -0.26 1.62 -9.89
N LYS A 110 -0.97 0.72 -9.22
CA LYS A 110 -0.73 -0.72 -9.31
C LYS A 110 -1.67 -1.34 -10.34
N HIS A 111 -1.19 -2.31 -11.13
CA HIS A 111 -2.04 -3.04 -12.08
C HIS A 111 -3.25 -3.72 -11.39
N SER A 112 -3.11 -4.09 -10.11
CA SER A 112 -4.22 -4.62 -9.31
C SER A 112 -5.37 -3.63 -9.13
N ALA A 113 -5.14 -2.32 -9.17
CA ALA A 113 -6.22 -1.32 -9.10
C ALA A 113 -7.15 -1.45 -10.32
N ILE A 114 -6.57 -1.53 -11.52
CA ILE A 114 -7.31 -1.72 -12.78
C ILE A 114 -8.07 -3.05 -12.76
N THR A 115 -7.39 -4.15 -12.47
CA THR A 115 -8.04 -5.48 -12.50
C THR A 115 -9.11 -5.64 -11.42
N ASN A 116 -8.95 -5.04 -10.24
CA ASN A 116 -9.96 -5.06 -9.19
C ASN A 116 -11.20 -4.22 -9.55
N TRP A 117 -10.99 -3.08 -10.21
CA TRP A 117 -12.10 -2.30 -10.72
C TRP A 117 -12.85 -3.05 -11.84
N LEU A 118 -12.15 -3.67 -12.79
CA LEU A 118 -12.76 -4.51 -13.83
C LEU A 118 -13.57 -5.68 -13.25
N ILE A 119 -13.14 -6.27 -12.13
CA ILE A 119 -13.94 -7.25 -11.38
C ILE A 119 -15.19 -6.59 -10.79
N SER A 120 -15.07 -5.41 -10.20
CA SER A 120 -16.19 -4.71 -9.55
C SER A 120 -17.31 -4.31 -10.52
N ILE A 121 -16.97 -4.04 -11.79
CA ILE A 121 -17.94 -3.76 -12.86
C ILE A 121 -18.38 -5.02 -13.62
N GLY A 122 -17.90 -6.21 -13.24
CA GLY A 122 -18.26 -7.49 -13.84
C GLY A 122 -17.68 -7.72 -15.24
N ALA A 123 -16.52 -7.11 -15.59
CA ALA A 123 -15.80 -7.37 -16.83
C ALA A 123 -14.74 -8.49 -16.69
N LEU A 124 -14.26 -8.70 -15.46
CA LEU A 124 -13.41 -9.83 -15.11
C LEU A 124 -14.06 -10.62 -13.98
N GLU A 125 -13.82 -11.91 -13.98
CA GLU A 125 -14.19 -12.83 -12.90
C GLU A 125 -12.96 -13.50 -12.31
N THR A 126 -13.07 -13.93 -11.07
CA THR A 126 -12.05 -14.71 -10.40
C THR A 126 -12.44 -16.18 -10.46
N ARG A 127 -11.59 -17.02 -11.03
CA ARG A 127 -11.76 -18.48 -11.07
C ARG A 127 -10.67 -19.16 -10.26
N GLU A 128 -11.02 -20.19 -9.53
CA GLU A 128 -10.03 -21.05 -8.88
C GLU A 128 -9.60 -22.15 -9.87
N THR A 129 -8.28 -22.37 -9.96
CA THR A 129 -7.71 -23.48 -10.72
C THR A 129 -7.70 -24.75 -9.87
N SER A 130 -7.54 -25.92 -10.50
CA SER A 130 -7.38 -27.20 -9.82
C SER A 130 -6.29 -27.22 -8.75
N ASP A 131 -5.28 -26.36 -8.90
CA ASP A 131 -4.17 -26.21 -7.94
C ASP A 131 -4.49 -25.24 -6.78
N GLY A 132 -5.75 -24.81 -6.62
CA GLY A 132 -6.18 -23.85 -5.58
C GLY A 132 -5.66 -22.42 -5.78
N LYS A 133 -5.16 -22.08 -6.97
CA LYS A 133 -4.75 -20.73 -7.32
C LYS A 133 -5.92 -19.94 -7.90
N SER A 134 -6.05 -18.70 -7.47
CA SER A 134 -7.06 -17.78 -7.98
C SER A 134 -6.51 -17.03 -9.20
N ILE A 135 -7.18 -17.18 -10.35
CA ILE A 135 -6.85 -16.51 -11.61
C ILE A 135 -7.98 -15.58 -12.04
N LYS A 136 -7.63 -14.49 -12.71
CA LYS A 136 -8.60 -13.53 -13.27
C LYS A 136 -8.82 -13.86 -14.75
N ARG A 137 -10.08 -13.92 -15.19
CA ARG A 137 -10.46 -14.20 -16.57
C ARG A 137 -11.51 -13.21 -17.06
N PRO A 138 -11.48 -12.80 -18.33
CA PRO A 138 -12.58 -12.06 -18.92
C PRO A 138 -13.80 -12.97 -19.10
N ASN A 139 -14.97 -12.44 -18.78
CA ASN A 139 -16.26 -13.04 -19.15
C ASN A 139 -16.79 -12.41 -20.45
N GLU A 140 -18.04 -12.68 -20.85
CA GLU A 140 -18.65 -12.14 -22.06
C GLU A 140 -18.58 -10.62 -22.12
N ARG A 141 -18.93 -9.94 -21.04
CA ARG A 141 -18.83 -8.49 -20.93
C ARG A 141 -17.39 -7.97 -21.08
N GLY A 142 -16.42 -8.68 -20.54
CA GLY A 142 -15.02 -8.35 -20.72
C GLY A 142 -14.57 -8.49 -22.18
N GLN A 143 -15.06 -9.54 -22.87
CA GLN A 143 -14.77 -9.74 -24.30
C GLN A 143 -15.38 -8.64 -25.17
N GLU A 144 -16.61 -8.21 -24.89
CA GLU A 144 -17.25 -7.06 -25.55
C GLU A 144 -16.45 -5.77 -25.38
N LEU A 145 -15.80 -5.58 -24.23
CA LEU A 145 -14.91 -4.46 -23.95
C LEU A 145 -13.51 -4.60 -24.60
N GLY A 146 -13.24 -5.72 -25.28
CA GLY A 146 -11.95 -5.97 -25.92
C GLY A 146 -10.89 -6.58 -25.00
N ILE A 147 -11.29 -7.27 -23.94
CA ILE A 147 -10.41 -7.98 -23.02
C ILE A 147 -10.45 -9.47 -23.37
N PHE A 148 -9.31 -10.07 -23.66
CA PHE A 148 -9.24 -11.47 -24.11
C PHE A 148 -8.25 -12.28 -23.27
N ALA A 149 -8.45 -13.60 -23.25
CA ALA A 149 -7.51 -14.55 -22.69
C ALA A 149 -6.71 -15.19 -23.83
N GLU A 150 -5.39 -15.02 -23.84
CA GLU A 150 -4.48 -15.62 -24.81
C GLU A 150 -3.64 -16.72 -24.15
N MET A 151 -3.44 -17.81 -24.87
CA MET A 151 -2.52 -18.87 -24.47
C MET A 151 -1.13 -18.52 -24.99
N ARG A 152 -0.12 -18.60 -24.12
CA ARG A 152 1.29 -18.38 -24.47
C ARG A 152 2.13 -19.55 -23.98
N THR A 153 3.17 -19.87 -24.74
CA THR A 153 4.14 -20.89 -24.37
C THR A 153 5.35 -20.26 -23.72
N GLY A 154 5.71 -20.70 -22.53
CA GLY A 154 6.90 -20.28 -21.80
C GLY A 154 7.83 -21.43 -21.48
N MET A 155 8.93 -21.17 -20.81
CA MET A 155 9.94 -22.19 -20.43
C MET A 155 9.36 -23.32 -19.57
N ASN A 156 8.30 -23.04 -18.79
CA ASN A 156 7.65 -24.01 -17.88
C ASN A 156 6.31 -24.55 -18.43
N GLY A 157 6.06 -24.44 -19.75
CA GLY A 157 4.85 -24.90 -20.39
C GLY A 157 3.90 -23.79 -20.83
N GLU A 158 2.68 -24.16 -21.16
CA GLU A 158 1.64 -23.23 -21.60
C GLU A 158 1.00 -22.50 -20.42
N TYR A 159 0.80 -21.20 -20.58
CA TYR A 159 0.10 -20.38 -19.60
C TYR A 159 -0.81 -19.36 -20.30
N THR A 160 -1.89 -18.99 -19.64
CA THR A 160 -2.84 -18.04 -20.20
C THR A 160 -2.63 -16.66 -19.58
N VAL A 161 -2.57 -15.64 -20.45
CA VAL A 161 -2.50 -14.22 -20.08
C VAL A 161 -3.78 -13.50 -20.46
N VAL A 162 -4.10 -12.43 -19.76
CA VAL A 162 -5.21 -11.54 -20.12
C VAL A 162 -4.61 -10.34 -20.84
N VAL A 163 -5.10 -10.09 -22.06
CA VAL A 163 -4.65 -9.00 -22.94
C VAL A 163 -5.79 -8.04 -23.23
N TYR A 164 -5.44 -6.82 -23.53
CA TYR A 164 -6.32 -5.67 -23.72
C TYR A 164 -6.07 -5.05 -25.07
N ASN A 165 -7.06 -5.12 -25.96
CA ASN A 165 -6.97 -4.47 -27.27
C ASN A 165 -7.11 -2.93 -27.11
N LYS A 166 -7.04 -2.18 -28.21
CA LYS A 166 -7.10 -0.72 -28.20
C LYS A 166 -8.39 -0.17 -27.59
N ALA A 167 -9.54 -0.81 -27.83
CA ALA A 167 -10.83 -0.44 -27.23
C ALA A 167 -10.82 -0.60 -25.71
N ALA A 168 -10.29 -1.73 -25.21
CA ALA A 168 -10.14 -1.96 -23.78
C ALA A 168 -9.15 -0.98 -23.11
N GLN A 169 -8.06 -0.64 -23.81
CA GLN A 169 -7.12 0.39 -23.34
C GLN A 169 -7.82 1.74 -23.21
N GLN A 170 -8.58 2.15 -24.24
CA GLN A 170 -9.37 3.40 -24.21
C GLN A 170 -10.37 3.39 -23.07
N PHE A 171 -11.13 2.31 -22.90
CA PHE A 171 -12.10 2.17 -21.82
C PHE A 171 -11.47 2.30 -20.43
N ILE A 172 -10.26 1.76 -20.22
CA ILE A 172 -9.53 1.89 -18.96
C ILE A 172 -9.09 3.35 -18.73
N VAL A 173 -8.57 4.02 -19.76
CA VAL A 173 -8.10 5.40 -19.66
C VAL A 173 -9.27 6.35 -19.40
N ASP A 174 -10.39 6.18 -20.09
CA ASP A 174 -11.60 7.00 -19.92
C ASP A 174 -12.22 6.86 -18.51
N ASN A 175 -12.00 5.71 -17.85
CA ASN A 175 -12.54 5.42 -16.53
C ASN A 175 -11.46 5.49 -15.42
N LEU A 176 -10.33 6.18 -15.65
CA LEU A 176 -9.22 6.22 -14.72
C LEU A 176 -9.60 6.77 -13.34
N GLU A 177 -10.44 7.79 -13.28
CA GLU A 177 -10.94 8.35 -12.01
C GLU A 177 -11.75 7.32 -11.21
N ALA A 178 -12.61 6.55 -11.86
CA ALA A 178 -13.38 5.49 -11.22
C ALA A 178 -12.47 4.35 -10.70
N ILE A 179 -11.39 4.04 -11.41
CA ILE A 179 -10.38 3.07 -11.00
C ILE A 179 -9.66 3.56 -9.73
N ILE A 180 -9.27 4.82 -9.69
CA ILE A 180 -8.60 5.44 -8.55
C ILE A 180 -9.54 5.44 -7.33
N ALA A 181 -10.77 5.92 -7.49
CA ALA A 181 -11.77 5.96 -6.42
C ALA A 181 -12.09 4.54 -5.87
N ASN A 182 -12.21 3.53 -6.73
CA ASN A 182 -12.41 2.14 -6.31
C ASN A 182 -11.23 1.62 -5.49
N ASN A 183 -10.00 1.96 -5.90
CA ASN A 183 -8.79 1.54 -5.19
C ASN A 183 -8.66 2.20 -3.81
N GLU A 184 -9.04 3.47 -3.67
CA GLU A 184 -9.07 4.20 -2.40
C GLU A 184 -10.12 3.63 -1.46
N ASN A 185 -11.33 3.39 -1.94
CA ASN A 185 -12.41 2.78 -1.17
C ASN A 185 -12.04 1.38 -0.65
N ARG A 186 -11.30 0.60 -1.44
CA ARG A 186 -10.79 -0.71 -1.00
C ARG A 186 -9.66 -0.59 0.02
N SER A 187 -8.81 0.44 -0.08
CA SER A 187 -7.76 0.68 0.91
C SER A 187 -8.32 1.20 2.23
N ASN A 188 -9.41 1.96 2.20
CA ASN A 188 -10.11 2.43 3.38
C ASN A 188 -10.98 1.34 4.06
N LYS A 189 -11.35 0.28 3.33
CA LYS A 189 -12.02 -0.93 3.87
C LYS A 189 -11.04 -1.94 4.45
N LYS A 190 -9.81 -1.57 4.79
CA LYS A 190 -8.96 -2.44 5.59
C LYS A 190 -9.65 -2.72 6.91
N ALA A 191 -9.69 -4.00 7.27
CA ALA A 191 -10.18 -4.39 8.59
C ALA A 191 -9.38 -3.61 9.65
N ASP A 192 -10.05 -2.90 10.57
CA ASP A 192 -9.43 -1.96 11.51
C ASP A 192 -8.31 -2.57 12.34
N ASN A 193 -8.39 -3.89 12.60
CA ASN A 193 -7.38 -4.66 13.32
C ASN A 193 -6.33 -5.33 12.40
N GLN A 194 -6.30 -5.03 11.09
CA GLN A 194 -5.33 -5.61 10.17
C GLN A 194 -3.91 -5.11 10.49
N GLY A 195 -3.00 -6.06 10.77
CA GLY A 195 -1.60 -5.75 11.11
C GLY A 195 -1.37 -5.42 12.59
N GLN A 196 -2.42 -5.30 13.40
CA GLN A 196 -2.28 -5.11 14.85
C GLN A 196 -1.93 -6.44 15.55
N ALA A 197 -1.26 -6.34 16.70
CA ALA A 197 -0.98 -7.50 17.54
C ALA A 197 -2.29 -8.17 17.98
N TRP A 198 -2.25 -9.48 18.20
CA TRP A 198 -3.37 -10.22 18.76
C TRP A 198 -3.39 -10.03 20.28
N SER A 199 -4.50 -9.52 20.80
CA SER A 199 -4.74 -9.46 22.24
C SER A 199 -5.29 -10.80 22.74
N PRO A 200 -5.09 -11.15 24.02
CA PRO A 200 -5.67 -12.35 24.60
C PRO A 200 -7.19 -12.45 24.40
N SER A 201 -7.91 -11.34 24.55
CA SER A 201 -9.36 -11.27 24.34
C SER A 201 -9.79 -11.58 22.91
N HIS A 202 -9.00 -11.13 21.91
CA HIS A 202 -9.27 -11.47 20.50
C HIS A 202 -8.98 -12.95 20.20
N GLU A 203 -8.02 -13.55 20.89
CA GLU A 203 -7.72 -14.98 20.74
C GLU A 203 -8.79 -15.86 21.36
N GLU A 204 -9.27 -15.50 22.56
CA GLU A 204 -10.38 -16.20 23.22
C GLU A 204 -11.65 -16.13 22.36
N CYS A 205 -11.99 -14.93 21.83
CA CYS A 205 -13.13 -14.76 20.94
C CYS A 205 -12.96 -15.58 19.64
N LEU A 206 -11.76 -15.64 19.08
CA LEU A 206 -11.46 -16.45 17.89
C LEU A 206 -11.69 -17.94 18.17
N ILE A 207 -11.22 -18.46 19.30
CA ILE A 207 -11.39 -19.86 19.71
C ILE A 207 -12.88 -20.18 19.90
N ASP A 208 -13.61 -19.31 20.58
CA ASP A 208 -15.06 -19.49 20.84
C ASP A 208 -15.87 -19.54 19.52
N LEU A 209 -15.62 -18.58 18.62
CA LEU A 209 -16.30 -18.55 17.32
C LEU A 209 -15.91 -19.76 16.44
N PHE A 210 -14.64 -20.15 16.47
CA PHE A 210 -14.17 -21.33 15.75
C PHE A 210 -14.83 -22.62 16.26
N ASN A 211 -14.91 -22.81 17.58
CA ASN A 211 -15.55 -23.97 18.19
C ASN A 211 -17.06 -24.04 17.94
N LYS A 212 -17.70 -22.88 17.70
CA LYS A 212 -19.11 -22.75 17.27
C LYS A 212 -19.31 -22.99 15.77
N ASN A 213 -18.27 -23.35 15.03
CA ASN A 213 -18.28 -23.55 13.58
C ASN A 213 -18.78 -22.31 12.79
N VAL A 214 -18.51 -21.11 13.28
CA VAL A 214 -18.84 -19.87 12.57
C VAL A 214 -17.96 -19.76 11.32
N PRO A 215 -18.52 -19.39 10.13
CA PRO A 215 -17.75 -19.21 8.91
C PRO A 215 -16.60 -18.21 9.08
N VAL A 216 -15.45 -18.49 8.44
CA VAL A 216 -14.26 -17.63 8.57
C VAL A 216 -14.52 -16.19 8.15
N SER A 217 -15.40 -15.97 7.17
CA SER A 217 -15.83 -14.63 6.73
C SER A 217 -16.53 -13.84 7.83
N GLU A 218 -17.37 -14.50 8.64
CA GLU A 218 -18.06 -13.87 9.77
C GLU A 218 -17.11 -13.62 10.94
N ILE A 219 -16.22 -14.57 11.23
CA ILE A 219 -15.16 -14.39 12.23
C ILE A 219 -14.28 -13.20 11.85
N ALA A 220 -13.90 -13.09 10.57
CA ALA A 220 -13.10 -11.99 10.05
C ALA A 220 -13.82 -10.64 10.25
N THR A 221 -15.11 -10.58 9.99
CA THR A 221 -15.94 -9.39 10.20
C THR A 221 -16.04 -9.03 11.68
N THR A 222 -16.32 -10.01 12.54
CA THR A 222 -16.48 -9.82 13.99
C THR A 222 -15.19 -9.31 14.64
N LEU A 223 -14.06 -9.88 14.27
CA LEU A 223 -12.74 -9.51 14.81
C LEU A 223 -12.09 -8.34 14.06
N MET A 224 -12.77 -7.77 13.04
CA MET A 224 -12.25 -6.68 12.18
C MET A 224 -10.86 -7.04 11.61
N ARG A 225 -10.71 -8.27 11.13
CA ARG A 225 -9.47 -8.81 10.54
C ARG A 225 -9.74 -9.42 9.18
N THR A 226 -8.67 -9.68 8.41
CA THR A 226 -8.81 -10.38 7.13
C THR A 226 -8.99 -11.88 7.36
N GLU A 227 -9.74 -12.57 6.50
CA GLU A 227 -9.86 -14.04 6.54
C GLU A 227 -8.49 -14.73 6.53
N THR A 228 -7.56 -14.23 5.72
CA THR A 228 -6.17 -14.72 5.69
C THR A 228 -5.49 -14.58 7.05
N GLY A 229 -5.76 -13.47 7.77
CA GLY A 229 -5.27 -13.23 9.12
C GLY A 229 -5.86 -14.18 10.14
N ILE A 230 -7.16 -14.47 10.04
CA ILE A 230 -7.86 -15.47 10.88
C ILE A 230 -7.26 -16.86 10.67
N ARG A 231 -7.19 -17.34 9.41
CA ARG A 231 -6.62 -18.65 9.06
C ARG A 231 -5.17 -18.80 9.51
N ALA A 232 -4.36 -17.74 9.35
CA ALA A 232 -2.97 -17.72 9.81
C ALA A 232 -2.87 -17.83 11.34
N ARG A 233 -3.79 -17.16 12.09
CA ARG A 233 -3.78 -17.24 13.56
C ARG A 233 -4.23 -18.59 14.06
N LEU A 234 -5.30 -19.17 13.51
CA LEU A 234 -5.77 -20.52 13.84
C LEU A 234 -4.68 -21.56 13.60
N LYS A 235 -3.95 -21.48 12.49
CA LYS A 235 -2.80 -22.35 12.23
C LYS A 235 -1.69 -22.15 13.28
N LYS A 236 -1.37 -20.90 13.63
CA LYS A 236 -0.35 -20.60 14.65
C LYS A 236 -0.72 -21.13 16.04
N MET A 237 -2.02 -21.21 16.34
CA MET A 237 -2.56 -21.77 17.59
C MET A 237 -2.70 -23.29 17.54
N GLY A 238 -2.41 -23.93 16.41
CA GLY A 238 -2.52 -25.39 16.24
C GLY A 238 -3.96 -25.90 16.12
N LEU A 239 -4.92 -25.02 15.86
CA LEU A 239 -6.34 -25.39 15.72
C LEU A 239 -6.67 -25.91 14.31
N ILE A 240 -5.79 -25.66 13.34
CA ILE A 240 -5.87 -26.19 11.97
C ILE A 240 -4.47 -26.57 11.48
N GLU A 241 -4.38 -27.60 10.64
CA GLU A 241 -3.10 -28.02 10.04
C GLU A 241 -2.74 -27.17 8.82
N ASN A 242 -3.70 -26.89 7.95
CA ASN A 242 -3.50 -26.08 6.76
C ASN A 242 -4.51 -24.94 6.68
N ARG A 243 -4.13 -23.82 6.01
CA ARG A 243 -5.01 -22.66 5.86
C ARG A 243 -6.27 -22.93 5.01
N GLY A 244 -6.30 -24.02 4.28
CA GLY A 244 -7.42 -24.46 3.46
C GLY A 244 -8.43 -25.38 4.16
N ASP A 245 -8.15 -25.81 5.39
CA ASP A 245 -8.96 -26.81 6.12
C ASP A 245 -10.30 -26.26 6.64
N ILE A 246 -10.55 -24.96 6.45
CA ILE A 246 -11.78 -24.30 6.90
C ILE A 246 -12.40 -23.53 5.72
N LYS A 247 -13.71 -23.71 5.53
CA LYS A 247 -14.53 -22.95 4.57
C LYS A 247 -14.97 -21.61 5.14
#